data_9a43cebce610ce09d5869fd292c4a8db
#
_entry.id   9a43cebce610ce09d5869fd292c4a8db
#
_cell.length_a   1.000
_cell.length_b   1.000
_cell.length_c   1.000
_cell.angle_alpha   90.00
_cell.angle_beta   90.00
_cell.angle_gamma   90.00
#
_symmetry.space_group_name_H-M   'P 1'
#
loop_
_entity.id
_entity.type
_entity.pdbx_description
1 polymer ?
#
loop_
_entity_poly.entity_id
_entity_poly.type
_entity_poly.pdbx_seq_one_letter_code
_entity_poly.pdbx_strand_id
1 'polypeptide(L)'
;MTCLLCGQYRKEAVRFSDILFLKPIEYGLCKDCHQSFEKVSKVHCPNCFKPDINETCRDCKEWEQKGHTVIHQALYQYNDSMKAYFSSFKFEGDYLLRYAFAKDMKAHLRTYKGYTVVPVPISVKRYQERQFNQVTALLDAAKITYKELLQKEHVTKQSSLSRQERLSHINPFSVVSKAQLPDKVVVVDDIYTTGATLADIVFLLREKGVKQIRTFSLVR
;
A
#
# COMPACT_ATOMS: atom_id res chain seq x y z
N MET A 1 20.22 -14.87 12.17
CA MET A 1 18.98 -14.11 12.31
C MET A 1 17.78 -15.04 12.08
N THR A 2 16.66 -14.84 12.75
CA THR A 2 15.44 -15.65 12.57
C THR A 2 14.56 -15.08 11.46
N CYS A 3 13.92 -15.96 10.68
CA CYS A 3 12.93 -15.58 9.70
C CYS A 3 11.67 -15.06 10.41
N LEU A 4 11.12 -13.92 9.95
CA LEU A 4 9.94 -13.31 10.54
C LEU A 4 8.65 -14.14 10.39
N LEU A 5 8.61 -15.10 9.45
CA LEU A 5 7.41 -15.91 9.23
C LEU A 5 7.52 -17.31 9.83
N CYS A 6 8.59 -18.05 9.54
CA CYS A 6 8.70 -19.43 9.98
C CYS A 6 9.54 -19.63 11.25
N GLY A 7 10.15 -18.56 11.79
CA GLY A 7 11.01 -18.62 12.96
C GLY A 7 12.34 -19.37 12.76
N GLN A 8 12.60 -19.95 11.61
CA GLN A 8 13.82 -20.67 11.32
C GLN A 8 15.04 -19.75 11.30
N TYR A 9 16.17 -20.26 11.78
CA TYR A 9 17.41 -19.52 11.78
C TYR A 9 17.95 -19.34 10.36
N ARG A 10 18.14 -18.06 9.96
CA ARG A 10 18.76 -17.70 8.69
C ARG A 10 20.26 -17.73 8.85
N LYS A 11 20.94 -18.63 8.13
CA LYS A 11 22.43 -18.65 8.06
C LYS A 11 22.90 -17.47 7.21
N GLU A 12 22.87 -16.27 7.76
CA GLU A 12 23.63 -15.16 7.19
C GLU A 12 24.99 -15.15 7.90
N ALA A 13 26.06 -15.11 7.12
CA ALA A 13 27.39 -15.00 7.68
C ALA A 13 27.53 -13.62 8.33
N VAL A 14 27.41 -13.59 9.65
CA VAL A 14 27.73 -12.40 10.44
C VAL A 14 29.25 -12.20 10.33
N ARG A 15 29.65 -11.12 9.69
CA ARG A 15 31.06 -10.77 9.59
C ARG A 15 31.53 -10.15 10.90
N PHE A 16 32.77 -10.38 11.28
CA PHE A 16 33.35 -9.74 12.47
C PHE A 16 33.20 -8.21 12.47
N SER A 17 33.30 -7.59 11.28
CA SER A 17 33.04 -6.17 11.08
C SER A 17 31.61 -5.75 11.45
N ASP A 18 30.61 -6.63 11.31
CA ASP A 18 29.19 -6.30 11.60
C ASP A 18 29.00 -6.20 13.12
N ILE A 19 29.75 -7.01 13.89
CA ILE A 19 29.75 -6.95 15.35
C ILE A 19 30.56 -5.71 15.81
N LEU A 20 31.73 -5.50 15.24
CA LEU A 20 32.62 -4.39 15.62
C LEU A 20 32.00 -3.02 15.38
N PHE A 21 31.26 -2.85 14.27
CA PHE A 21 30.60 -1.61 13.91
C PHE A 21 29.13 -1.56 14.33
N LEU A 22 28.68 -2.46 15.23
CA LEU A 22 27.30 -2.50 15.76
C LEU A 22 26.24 -2.36 14.66
N LYS A 23 26.45 -3.05 13.53
CA LYS A 23 25.48 -2.95 12.43
C LYS A 23 24.09 -3.40 12.90
N PRO A 24 23.04 -2.64 12.54
CA PRO A 24 21.70 -2.98 12.96
C PRO A 24 21.27 -4.33 12.41
N ILE A 25 20.50 -5.06 13.23
CA ILE A 25 19.92 -6.36 12.85
C ILE A 25 19.04 -6.17 11.61
N GLU A 26 19.32 -6.89 10.52
CA GLU A 26 18.48 -6.90 9.34
C GLU A 26 17.35 -7.92 9.51
N TYR A 27 16.17 -7.44 9.83
CA TYR A 27 14.94 -8.26 9.80
C TYR A 27 14.57 -8.64 8.36
N GLY A 28 13.94 -9.80 8.20
CA GLY A 28 13.46 -10.23 6.89
C GLY A 28 13.02 -11.69 6.87
N LEU A 29 12.72 -12.16 5.67
CA LEU A 29 12.28 -13.54 5.42
C LEU A 29 13.46 -14.43 5.02
N CYS A 30 13.36 -15.74 5.29
CA CYS A 30 14.23 -16.73 4.66
C CYS A 30 13.88 -16.86 3.17
N LYS A 31 14.75 -17.50 2.40
CA LYS A 31 14.57 -17.66 0.95
C LYS A 31 13.25 -18.39 0.63
N ASP A 32 12.95 -19.46 1.35
CA ASP A 32 11.75 -20.28 1.11
C ASP A 32 10.47 -19.50 1.41
N CYS A 33 10.41 -18.80 2.56
CA CYS A 33 9.28 -17.94 2.87
C CYS A 33 9.14 -16.77 1.88
N HIS A 34 10.24 -16.20 1.40
CA HIS A 34 10.17 -15.14 0.40
C HIS A 34 9.67 -15.67 -0.95
N GLN A 35 10.04 -16.89 -1.33
CA GLN A 35 9.60 -17.55 -2.58
C GLN A 35 8.13 -17.97 -2.56
N SER A 36 7.51 -18.15 -1.39
CA SER A 36 6.06 -18.44 -1.30
C SER A 36 5.18 -17.26 -1.71
N PHE A 37 5.75 -16.05 -1.79
CA PHE A 37 5.06 -14.85 -2.28
C PHE A 37 5.28 -14.68 -3.78
N GLU A 38 4.21 -14.78 -4.53
CA GLU A 38 4.26 -14.68 -5.99
C GLU A 38 4.32 -13.21 -6.43
N LYS A 39 5.35 -12.86 -7.21
CA LYS A 39 5.39 -11.54 -7.86
C LYS A 39 4.37 -11.49 -9.00
N VAL A 40 3.84 -10.30 -9.25
CA VAL A 40 2.99 -10.08 -10.43
C VAL A 40 3.77 -10.49 -11.67
N SER A 41 3.18 -11.37 -12.48
CA SER A 41 3.78 -11.88 -13.71
C SER A 41 3.89 -10.79 -14.76
N LYS A 42 4.62 -11.08 -15.87
CA LYS A 42 4.67 -10.15 -17.01
C LYS A 42 3.33 -10.07 -17.75
N VAL A 43 2.47 -11.08 -17.59
CA VAL A 43 1.11 -11.10 -18.13
C VAL A 43 0.18 -10.55 -17.07
N HIS A 44 -0.19 -9.30 -17.21
CA HIS A 44 -1.09 -8.59 -16.29
C HIS A 44 -1.83 -7.47 -16.99
N CYS A 45 -2.92 -7.01 -16.41
CA CYS A 45 -3.63 -5.82 -16.87
C CYS A 45 -2.69 -4.60 -16.87
N PRO A 46 -2.53 -3.88 -18.01
CA PRO A 46 -1.60 -2.75 -18.12
C PRO A 46 -1.95 -1.58 -17.22
N ASN A 47 -3.19 -1.49 -16.76
CA ASN A 47 -3.70 -0.38 -15.95
C ASN A 47 -3.57 -0.63 -14.44
N CYS A 48 -3.95 -1.83 -13.94
CA CYS A 48 -4.02 -2.12 -12.51
C CYS A 48 -3.17 -3.31 -12.06
N PHE A 49 -2.39 -3.91 -12.92
CA PHE A 49 -1.54 -5.05 -12.61
C PHE A 49 -2.29 -6.32 -12.16
N LYS A 50 -3.59 -6.46 -12.48
CA LYS A 50 -4.35 -7.70 -12.25
C LYS A 50 -3.67 -8.84 -13.01
N PRO A 51 -3.25 -9.94 -12.34
CA PRO A 51 -2.52 -11.02 -12.99
C PRO A 51 -3.39 -11.78 -14.02
N ASP A 52 -2.70 -12.54 -14.91
CA ASP A 52 -3.28 -13.45 -15.90
C ASP A 52 -4.21 -12.80 -16.95
N ILE A 53 -4.03 -11.51 -17.18
CA ILE A 53 -4.79 -10.73 -18.17
C ILE A 53 -3.82 -9.82 -18.93
N ASN A 54 -3.67 -9.98 -20.23
CA ASN A 54 -2.79 -9.16 -21.08
C ASN A 54 -3.46 -7.92 -21.70
N GLU A 55 -4.73 -7.68 -21.37
CA GLU A 55 -5.53 -6.53 -21.78
C GLU A 55 -6.09 -5.76 -20.60
N THR A 56 -6.73 -4.60 -20.87
CA THR A 56 -7.43 -3.84 -19.83
C THR A 56 -8.56 -4.69 -19.23
N CYS A 57 -8.47 -4.99 -17.93
CA CYS A 57 -9.43 -5.84 -17.25
C CYS A 57 -10.81 -5.13 -17.09
N ARG A 58 -11.83 -5.92 -16.78
CA ARG A 58 -13.20 -5.43 -16.62
C ARG A 58 -13.29 -4.27 -15.61
N ASP A 59 -12.65 -4.41 -14.44
CA ASP A 59 -12.67 -3.38 -13.39
C ASP A 59 -12.11 -2.05 -13.92
N CYS A 60 -11.02 -2.08 -14.70
CA CYS A 60 -10.43 -0.88 -15.29
C CYS A 60 -11.30 -0.26 -16.38
N LYS A 61 -11.98 -1.08 -17.19
CA LYS A 61 -12.96 -0.60 -18.18
C LYS A 61 -14.14 0.09 -17.50
N GLU A 62 -14.62 -0.44 -16.36
CA GLU A 62 -15.68 0.18 -15.55
C GLU A 62 -15.22 1.53 -14.94
N TRP A 63 -13.98 1.63 -14.48
CA TRP A 63 -13.43 2.89 -13.99
C TRP A 63 -13.25 3.92 -15.10
N GLU A 64 -12.84 3.50 -16.28
CA GLU A 64 -12.71 4.38 -17.46
C GLU A 64 -14.05 4.97 -17.89
N GLN A 65 -15.11 4.18 -17.87
CA GLN A 65 -16.49 4.67 -18.11
C GLN A 65 -16.94 5.73 -17.08
N LYS A 66 -16.39 5.70 -15.87
CA LYS A 66 -16.60 6.70 -14.82
C LYS A 66 -15.62 7.89 -14.90
N GLY A 67 -14.86 8.02 -16.00
CA GLY A 67 -13.90 9.10 -16.21
C GLY A 67 -12.57 8.93 -15.42
N HIS A 68 -12.30 7.72 -14.92
CA HIS A 68 -11.07 7.43 -14.17
C HIS A 68 -10.16 6.44 -14.90
N THR A 69 -9.09 6.93 -15.51
CA THR A 69 -8.03 6.07 -16.04
C THR A 69 -7.14 5.59 -14.89
N VAL A 70 -7.15 4.29 -14.64
CA VAL A 70 -6.31 3.67 -13.62
C VAL A 70 -4.87 3.63 -14.10
N ILE A 71 -3.94 4.14 -13.27
CA ILE A 71 -2.48 4.07 -13.48
C ILE A 71 -1.88 3.57 -12.17
N HIS A 72 -1.83 2.26 -12.05
CA HIS A 72 -1.45 1.57 -10.84
C HIS A 72 -0.35 0.55 -11.10
N GLN A 73 0.50 0.31 -10.11
CA GLN A 73 1.49 -0.75 -10.10
C GLN A 73 1.42 -1.54 -8.79
N ALA A 74 1.70 -2.84 -8.86
CA ALA A 74 1.79 -3.72 -7.71
C ALA A 74 3.00 -4.66 -7.84
N LEU A 75 3.53 -5.15 -6.71
CA LEU A 75 4.68 -6.05 -6.70
C LEU A 75 4.28 -7.52 -6.67
N TYR A 76 3.29 -7.86 -5.85
CA TYR A 76 2.90 -9.24 -5.55
C TYR A 76 1.45 -9.52 -5.87
N GLN A 77 1.15 -10.81 -6.13
CA GLN A 77 -0.20 -11.31 -6.25
C GLN A 77 -0.76 -11.63 -4.87
N TYR A 78 -2.10 -11.56 -4.74
CA TYR A 78 -2.79 -11.96 -3.52
C TYR A 78 -3.02 -13.47 -3.50
N ASN A 79 -2.05 -14.21 -2.97
CA ASN A 79 -2.13 -15.66 -2.76
C ASN A 79 -2.33 -16.01 -1.27
N ASP A 80 -2.41 -17.31 -0.94
CA ASP A 80 -2.63 -17.77 0.44
C ASP A 80 -1.52 -17.34 1.40
N SER A 81 -0.26 -17.34 0.97
CA SER A 81 0.86 -16.83 1.77
C SER A 81 0.71 -15.34 2.09
N MET A 82 0.25 -14.56 1.11
CA MET A 82 0.01 -13.13 1.30
C MET A 82 -1.19 -12.89 2.22
N LYS A 83 -2.24 -13.71 2.11
CA LYS A 83 -3.39 -13.67 3.02
C LYS A 83 -2.97 -13.95 4.47
N ALA A 84 -2.17 -14.98 4.70
CA ALA A 84 -1.63 -15.33 6.02
C ALA A 84 -0.75 -14.19 6.58
N TYR A 85 0.17 -13.66 5.76
CA TYR A 85 0.99 -12.50 6.14
C TYR A 85 0.15 -11.31 6.60
N PHE A 86 -0.86 -10.90 5.83
CA PHE A 86 -1.69 -9.76 6.23
C PHE A 86 -2.59 -10.07 7.42
N SER A 87 -2.97 -11.34 7.64
CA SER A 87 -3.69 -11.73 8.86
C SER A 87 -2.83 -11.45 10.09
N SER A 88 -1.62 -11.96 10.13
CA SER A 88 -0.72 -11.77 11.27
C SER A 88 -0.30 -10.30 11.43
N PHE A 89 0.00 -9.62 10.32
CA PHE A 89 0.41 -8.21 10.37
C PHE A 89 -0.71 -7.27 10.84
N LYS A 90 -1.95 -7.45 10.34
CA LYS A 90 -3.05 -6.51 10.59
C LYS A 90 -3.90 -6.82 11.81
N PHE A 91 -4.02 -8.10 12.18
CA PHE A 91 -5.00 -8.54 13.17
C PHE A 91 -4.36 -9.21 14.40
N GLU A 92 -3.22 -9.86 14.25
CA GLU A 92 -2.47 -10.45 15.36
C GLU A 92 -1.42 -9.47 15.93
N GLY A 93 -1.18 -8.34 15.22
CA GLY A 93 -0.30 -7.27 15.69
C GLY A 93 1.19 -7.56 15.58
N ASP A 94 1.59 -8.53 14.73
CA ASP A 94 3.02 -8.78 14.47
C ASP A 94 3.66 -7.64 13.68
N TYR A 95 4.00 -6.59 14.39
CA TYR A 95 4.53 -5.36 13.82
C TYR A 95 5.90 -5.54 13.16
N LEU A 96 6.67 -6.58 13.51
CA LEU A 96 7.96 -6.86 12.87
C LEU A 96 7.81 -7.31 11.41
N LEU A 97 6.66 -7.86 11.04
CA LEU A 97 6.37 -8.25 9.66
C LEU A 97 6.46 -7.09 8.67
N ARG A 98 6.40 -5.82 9.11
CA ARG A 98 6.64 -4.65 8.26
C ARG A 98 7.97 -4.71 7.50
N TYR A 99 8.97 -5.43 8.01
CA TYR A 99 10.28 -5.57 7.36
C TYR A 99 10.30 -6.62 6.25
N ALA A 100 9.28 -7.48 6.14
CA ALA A 100 9.24 -8.59 5.20
C ALA A 100 9.51 -8.17 3.75
N PHE A 101 8.91 -7.05 3.32
CA PHE A 101 8.98 -6.53 1.95
C PHE A 101 9.72 -5.19 1.84
N ALA A 102 10.43 -4.77 2.87
CA ALA A 102 11.07 -3.46 2.92
C ALA A 102 12.06 -3.23 1.76
N LYS A 103 12.83 -4.24 1.38
CA LYS A 103 13.81 -4.16 0.26
C LYS A 103 13.11 -4.00 -1.08
N ASP A 104 12.05 -4.77 -1.33
CA ASP A 104 11.29 -4.73 -2.59
C ASP A 104 10.53 -3.41 -2.74
N MET A 105 9.85 -2.96 -1.70
CA MET A 105 9.18 -1.66 -1.69
C MET A 105 10.16 -0.51 -1.92
N LYS A 106 11.33 -0.53 -1.24
CA LYS A 106 12.35 0.48 -1.43
C LYS A 106 12.87 0.53 -2.85
N ALA A 107 13.17 -0.63 -3.45
CA ALA A 107 13.66 -0.71 -4.83
C ALA A 107 12.62 -0.15 -5.81
N HIS A 108 11.34 -0.50 -5.64
CA HIS A 108 10.28 -0.07 -6.52
C HIS A 108 9.96 1.43 -6.36
N LEU A 109 9.74 1.90 -5.14
CA LEU A 109 9.35 3.30 -4.88
C LEU A 109 10.43 4.31 -5.29
N ARG A 110 11.70 3.92 -5.31
CA ARG A 110 12.80 4.75 -5.87
C ARG A 110 12.66 5.05 -7.36
N THR A 111 11.86 4.32 -8.10
CA THR A 111 11.60 4.59 -9.52
C THR A 111 10.73 5.84 -9.72
N TYR A 112 9.95 6.24 -8.72
CA TYR A 112 9.08 7.43 -8.75
C TYR A 112 9.86 8.72 -8.43
N LYS A 113 10.90 9.01 -9.23
CA LYS A 113 11.71 10.21 -9.05
C LYS A 113 10.89 11.49 -9.19
N GLY A 114 11.00 12.39 -8.20
CA GLY A 114 10.27 13.65 -8.19
C GLY A 114 8.80 13.57 -7.76
N TYR A 115 8.31 12.38 -7.40
CA TYR A 115 6.99 12.22 -6.79
C TYR A 115 7.07 12.27 -5.28
N THR A 116 6.08 12.89 -4.66
CA THR A 116 5.87 12.78 -3.21
C THR A 116 5.08 11.50 -2.92
N VAL A 117 5.62 10.66 -2.04
CA VAL A 117 4.92 9.45 -1.56
C VAL A 117 3.86 9.86 -0.54
N VAL A 118 2.63 9.40 -0.75
CA VAL A 118 1.49 9.69 0.13
C VAL A 118 0.82 8.38 0.53
N PRO A 119 0.88 7.98 1.81
CA PRO A 119 0.22 6.77 2.27
C PRO A 119 -1.30 6.96 2.32
N VAL A 120 -2.03 5.88 2.02
CA VAL A 120 -3.47 5.82 2.26
C VAL A 120 -3.73 5.84 3.76
N PRO A 121 -4.56 6.77 4.27
CA PRO A 121 -4.89 6.83 5.68
C PRO A 121 -5.88 5.73 6.07
N ILE A 122 -5.79 5.26 7.29
CA ILE A 122 -6.79 4.36 7.89
C ILE A 122 -7.79 5.16 8.74
N SER A 123 -8.98 4.59 8.98
CA SER A 123 -9.96 5.22 9.86
C SER A 123 -9.49 5.19 11.32
N VAL A 124 -9.98 6.14 12.13
CA VAL A 124 -9.71 6.20 13.58
C VAL A 124 -10.03 4.86 14.27
N LYS A 125 -11.16 4.24 13.92
CA LYS A 125 -11.53 2.91 14.44
C LYS A 125 -10.45 1.86 14.15
N ARG A 126 -9.98 1.77 12.90
CA ARG A 126 -8.91 0.82 12.53
C ARG A 126 -7.58 1.14 13.21
N TYR A 127 -7.30 2.42 13.42
CA TYR A 127 -6.11 2.82 14.16
C TYR A 127 -6.19 2.38 15.64
N GLN A 128 -7.35 2.52 16.27
CA GLN A 128 -7.57 2.05 17.64
C GLN A 128 -7.43 0.52 17.77
N GLU A 129 -7.92 -0.22 16.76
CA GLU A 129 -7.82 -1.69 16.73
C GLU A 129 -6.39 -2.18 16.49
N ARG A 130 -5.61 -1.50 15.62
CA ARG A 130 -4.27 -1.96 15.16
C ARG A 130 -3.11 -1.26 15.83
N GLN A 131 -3.33 -0.04 16.36
CA GLN A 131 -2.32 0.85 16.93
C GLN A 131 -1.30 1.38 15.90
N PHE A 132 -1.45 1.09 14.62
CA PHE A 132 -0.61 1.62 13.54
C PHE A 132 -1.34 1.65 12.19
N ASN A 133 -0.86 2.50 11.29
CA ASN A 133 -1.21 2.43 9.88
C ASN A 133 -0.25 1.46 9.17
N GLN A 134 -0.79 0.39 8.57
CA GLN A 134 0.00 -0.63 7.89
C GLN A 134 0.84 -0.07 6.74
N VAL A 135 0.34 0.96 6.03
CA VAL A 135 1.07 1.55 4.91
C VAL A 135 2.26 2.36 5.39
N THR A 136 2.09 3.21 6.41
CA THR A 136 3.21 3.97 6.98
C THR A 136 4.24 3.04 7.61
N ALA A 137 3.80 1.98 8.32
CA ALA A 137 4.71 1.00 8.90
C ALA A 137 5.59 0.29 7.83
N LEU A 138 5.02 -0.05 6.66
CA LEU A 138 5.77 -0.61 5.54
C LEU A 138 6.76 0.41 4.93
N LEU A 139 6.34 1.67 4.78
CA LEU A 139 7.19 2.76 4.27
C LEU A 139 8.36 3.07 5.21
N ASP A 140 8.10 3.11 6.52
CA ASP A 140 9.14 3.30 7.55
C ASP A 140 10.18 2.18 7.52
N ALA A 141 9.72 0.93 7.45
CA ALA A 141 10.62 -0.22 7.33
C ALA A 141 11.47 -0.15 6.04
N ALA A 142 10.90 0.33 4.95
CA ALA A 142 11.60 0.54 3.68
C ALA A 142 12.50 1.79 3.69
N LYS A 143 12.46 2.63 4.75
CA LYS A 143 13.16 3.92 4.83
C LYS A 143 12.82 4.82 3.64
N ILE A 144 11.53 4.94 3.34
CA ILE A 144 10.96 5.82 2.32
C ILE A 144 10.36 7.05 3.01
N THR A 145 10.81 8.23 2.58
CA THR A 145 10.22 9.49 3.05
C THR A 145 8.85 9.67 2.40
N TYR A 146 7.85 10.03 3.20
CA TYR A 146 6.48 10.27 2.76
C TYR A 146 5.87 11.50 3.44
N LYS A 147 4.72 11.93 2.95
CA LYS A 147 3.91 12.99 3.58
C LYS A 147 2.50 12.48 3.82
N GLU A 148 2.00 12.62 5.03
CA GLU A 148 0.61 12.33 5.39
C GLU A 148 -0.26 13.54 5.04
N LEU A 149 -0.73 13.58 3.78
CA LEU A 149 -1.52 14.67 3.22
C LEU A 149 -3.03 14.41 3.26
N LEU A 150 -3.40 13.18 3.61
CA LEU A 150 -4.79 12.71 3.57
C LEU A 150 -5.24 12.25 4.95
N GLN A 151 -6.51 12.41 5.22
CA GLN A 151 -7.19 11.83 6.37
C GLN A 151 -8.45 11.11 5.92
N LYS A 152 -8.86 10.08 6.68
CA LYS A 152 -10.07 9.32 6.45
C LYS A 152 -11.08 9.64 7.54
N GLU A 153 -12.18 10.26 7.15
CA GLU A 153 -13.27 10.59 8.05
C GLU A 153 -14.12 9.36 8.41
N HIS A 154 -14.71 9.38 9.59
CA HIS A 154 -15.78 8.47 9.92
C HIS A 154 -17.02 8.90 9.14
N VAL A 155 -17.31 8.21 8.05
CA VAL A 155 -18.68 8.25 7.51
C VAL A 155 -19.54 7.43 8.47
N THR A 156 -20.04 8.09 9.50
CA THR A 156 -21.13 7.54 10.30
C THR A 156 -22.26 7.26 9.31
N LYS A 157 -22.72 6.01 9.25
CA LYS A 157 -23.97 5.69 8.58
C LYS A 157 -25.06 6.47 9.33
N GLN A 158 -25.30 7.70 8.91
CA GLN A 158 -26.41 8.45 9.41
C GLN A 158 -27.66 7.76 8.87
N SER A 159 -28.36 7.06 9.76
CA SER A 159 -29.68 6.45 9.49
C SER A 159 -30.74 7.49 9.06
N SER A 160 -30.38 8.77 9.04
CA SER A 160 -31.22 9.93 8.71
C SER A 160 -31.02 10.51 7.30
N LEU A 161 -30.13 9.95 6.46
CA LEU A 161 -29.92 10.45 5.10
C LEU A 161 -31.09 10.12 4.20
N SER A 162 -31.58 11.12 3.47
CA SER A 162 -32.60 10.98 2.42
C SER A 162 -32.15 10.01 1.33
N ARG A 163 -33.12 9.47 0.54
CA ARG A 163 -32.82 8.56 -0.57
C ARG A 163 -31.84 9.17 -1.61
N GLN A 164 -31.87 10.48 -1.80
CA GLN A 164 -30.95 11.21 -2.71
C GLN A 164 -29.54 11.30 -2.17
N GLU A 165 -29.36 11.50 -0.88
CA GLU A 165 -28.03 11.54 -0.23
C GLU A 165 -27.35 10.17 -0.14
N ARG A 166 -28.14 9.06 -0.17
CA ARG A 166 -27.60 7.69 -0.28
C ARG A 166 -27.09 7.38 -1.68
N LEU A 167 -27.51 8.11 -2.70
CA LEU A 167 -27.05 7.96 -4.09
C LEU A 167 -25.81 8.81 -4.40
N SER A 168 -25.52 9.83 -3.58
CA SER A 168 -24.26 10.57 -3.68
C SER A 168 -23.15 9.78 -3.00
N HIS A 169 -22.16 9.36 -3.78
CA HIS A 169 -20.96 8.73 -3.25
C HIS A 169 -20.17 9.77 -2.43
N ILE A 170 -20.35 9.73 -1.11
CA ILE A 170 -19.59 10.61 -0.20
C ILE A 170 -18.17 10.04 -0.10
N ASN A 171 -17.22 10.78 -0.65
CA ASN A 171 -15.80 10.43 -0.56
C ASN A 171 -15.37 10.44 0.93
N PRO A 172 -14.92 9.31 1.49
CA PRO A 172 -14.54 9.25 2.90
C PRO A 172 -13.17 9.89 3.19
N PHE A 173 -12.50 10.43 2.17
CA PHE A 173 -11.17 11.03 2.30
C PHE A 173 -11.24 12.54 2.17
N SER A 174 -10.39 13.23 2.92
CA SER A 174 -10.16 14.66 2.81
C SER A 174 -8.67 14.98 2.89
N VAL A 175 -8.29 16.17 2.41
CA VAL A 175 -6.92 16.66 2.53
C VAL A 175 -6.75 17.28 3.91
N VAL A 176 -5.61 16.98 4.57
CA VAL A 176 -5.27 17.56 5.86
C VAL A 176 -5.25 19.09 5.77
N SER A 177 -5.89 19.76 6.72
CA SER A 177 -6.01 21.22 6.73
C SER A 177 -4.65 21.92 6.59
N LYS A 178 -4.57 22.92 5.72
CA LYS A 178 -3.35 23.71 5.41
C LYS A 178 -2.20 22.91 4.75
N ALA A 179 -2.41 21.67 4.30
CA ALA A 179 -1.38 20.94 3.57
C ALA A 179 -1.15 21.57 2.19
N GLN A 180 0.10 21.86 1.86
CA GLN A 180 0.49 22.21 0.48
C GLN A 180 0.61 20.92 -0.33
N LEU A 181 -0.23 20.77 -1.35
CA LEU A 181 -0.20 19.60 -2.23
C LEU A 181 0.91 19.76 -3.26
N PRO A 182 1.76 18.74 -3.44
CA PRO A 182 2.77 18.74 -4.50
C PRO A 182 2.13 18.46 -5.86
N ASP A 183 2.81 18.92 -6.93
CA ASP A 183 2.35 18.67 -8.31
C ASP A 183 2.32 17.18 -8.70
N LYS A 184 3.21 16.38 -8.10
CA LYS A 184 3.38 14.96 -8.43
C LYS A 184 3.28 14.10 -7.18
N VAL A 185 2.33 13.17 -7.19
CA VAL A 185 2.04 12.28 -6.05
C VAL A 185 2.03 10.82 -6.50
N VAL A 186 2.65 9.95 -5.71
CA VAL A 186 2.37 8.52 -5.73
C VAL A 186 1.62 8.13 -4.45
N VAL A 187 0.36 7.71 -4.60
CA VAL A 187 -0.46 7.22 -3.49
C VAL A 187 -0.15 5.75 -3.26
N VAL A 188 0.19 5.40 -2.04
CA VAL A 188 0.62 4.04 -1.66
C VAL A 188 -0.43 3.39 -0.77
N ASP A 189 -0.85 2.17 -1.14
CA ASP A 189 -1.72 1.30 -0.34
C ASP A 189 -1.03 -0.04 -0.09
N ASP A 190 -1.59 -0.87 0.78
CA ASP A 190 -1.09 -2.23 1.02
C ASP A 190 -1.68 -3.24 0.02
N ILE A 191 -2.98 -3.21 -0.24
CA ILE A 191 -3.69 -4.13 -1.15
C ILE A 191 -4.61 -3.35 -2.09
N TYR A 192 -4.46 -3.60 -3.40
CA TYR A 192 -5.41 -3.15 -4.40
C TYR A 192 -6.42 -4.27 -4.69
N THR A 193 -7.68 -4.08 -4.35
CA THR A 193 -8.77 -5.02 -4.66
C THR A 193 -9.58 -4.55 -5.87
N THR A 194 -10.59 -3.74 -5.67
CA THR A 194 -11.43 -3.13 -6.71
C THR A 194 -10.92 -1.80 -7.23
N GLY A 195 -9.99 -1.19 -6.48
CA GLY A 195 -9.47 0.15 -6.75
C GLY A 195 -10.30 1.30 -6.20
N ALA A 196 -11.44 1.04 -5.55
CA ALA A 196 -12.35 2.08 -5.07
C ALA A 196 -11.65 3.08 -4.14
N THR A 197 -10.90 2.61 -3.15
CA THR A 197 -10.11 3.45 -2.22
C THR A 197 -9.18 4.40 -2.97
N LEU A 198 -8.42 3.87 -3.92
CA LEU A 198 -7.45 4.67 -4.68
C LEU A 198 -8.14 5.61 -5.68
N ALA A 199 -9.26 5.19 -6.28
CA ALA A 199 -10.05 6.05 -7.15
C ALA A 199 -10.60 7.28 -6.40
N ASP A 200 -11.19 7.08 -5.22
CA ASP A 200 -11.68 8.18 -4.36
C ASP A 200 -10.58 9.19 -4.05
N ILE A 201 -9.38 8.70 -3.69
CA ILE A 201 -8.22 9.56 -3.41
C ILE A 201 -7.74 10.28 -4.68
N VAL A 202 -7.68 9.59 -5.82
CA VAL A 202 -7.27 10.19 -7.10
C VAL A 202 -8.24 11.29 -7.52
N PHE A 203 -9.55 11.08 -7.41
CA PHE A 203 -10.55 12.12 -7.69
C PHE A 203 -10.37 13.32 -6.78
N LEU A 204 -10.22 13.11 -5.46
CA LEU A 204 -9.97 14.18 -4.50
C LEU A 204 -8.71 14.98 -4.84
N LEU A 205 -7.59 14.32 -5.11
CA LEU A 205 -6.33 14.98 -5.40
C LEU A 205 -6.37 15.75 -6.73
N ARG A 206 -7.08 15.24 -7.74
CA ARG A 206 -7.30 15.96 -9.00
C ARG A 206 -8.14 17.22 -8.79
N GLU A 207 -9.23 17.13 -8.03
CA GLU A 207 -10.07 18.27 -7.68
C GLU A 207 -9.27 19.36 -6.96
N LYS A 208 -8.30 18.96 -6.11
CA LYS A 208 -7.39 19.86 -5.39
C LYS A 208 -6.17 20.32 -6.24
N GLY A 209 -6.12 20.02 -7.53
CA GLY A 209 -5.15 20.58 -8.48
C GLY A 209 -3.83 19.79 -8.59
N VAL A 210 -3.71 18.58 -8.07
CA VAL A 210 -2.52 17.75 -8.27
C VAL A 210 -2.43 17.32 -9.74
N LYS A 211 -1.29 17.60 -10.39
CA LYS A 211 -1.14 17.45 -11.85
C LYS A 211 -0.84 16.01 -12.27
N GLN A 212 0.00 15.31 -11.53
CA GLN A 212 0.42 13.95 -11.86
C GLN A 212 0.21 13.02 -10.66
N ILE A 213 -0.67 12.06 -10.83
CA ILE A 213 -1.00 11.08 -9.78
C ILE A 213 -0.70 9.68 -10.30
N ARG A 214 0.06 8.93 -9.53
CA ARG A 214 0.31 7.50 -9.69
C ARG A 214 -0.19 6.78 -8.45
N THR A 215 -0.49 5.52 -8.59
CA THR A 215 -0.87 4.68 -7.45
C THR A 215 -0.02 3.43 -7.41
N PHE A 216 0.26 2.96 -6.21
CA PHE A 216 1.06 1.77 -5.96
C PHE A 216 0.49 1.00 -4.79
N SER A 217 0.50 -0.33 -4.86
CA SER A 217 0.26 -1.20 -3.71
C SER A 217 1.32 -2.30 -3.60
N LEU A 218 1.50 -2.84 -2.40
CA LEU A 218 2.36 -4.01 -2.23
C LEU A 218 1.77 -5.20 -3.01
N VAL A 219 0.44 -5.32 -2.99
CA VAL A 219 -0.29 -6.49 -3.51
C VAL A 219 -1.47 -6.09 -4.39
N ARG A 220 -1.70 -6.94 -5.42
CA ARG A 220 -2.84 -6.88 -6.32
C ARG A 220 -3.55 -8.24 -6.36
#